data_6026543d8cc85daa337f2488a49ed31e
#
_entry.id   6026543d8cc85daa337f2488a49ed31e
#
_cell.length_a   1.000
_cell.length_b   1.000
_cell.length_c   1.000
_cell.angle_alpha   90.00
_cell.angle_beta   90.00
_cell.angle_gamma   90.00
#
_symmetry.space_group_name_H-M   'P 1'
#
loop_
_entity.id
_entity.type
_entity.pdbx_description
1 polymer ?
#
loop_
_entity_poly.entity_id
_entity_poly.type
_entity_poly.pdbx_seq_one_letter_code
_entity_poly.pdbx_strand_id
1 'polypeptide(L)'
;MISPWPFAQWGLDLIGPMPAGKGKVRYAIVAVDYFTKWAEVEPLATITEGKIEDFVWKNILCRFGIPNAIVTDNGRQFDNKKFRLFCSKFNINLCFASPAHPQSNGQVEAINKIIKRTLKTSLDKAKGCWPEFVPQVLWSYRTSYRTSTGETPFSLAFGTEAVVPVELEQATFRVQNYIQSENDKQLTLNLDLVEEHRNQAHLRNVAYKQRISNYYDSRVKPRSFKIGDWVLKKRLLCDRVPSEGTLSPNWDGPYEVIGISRPGSYTLRSSDGKTLGHPWNADHLKYYYK
;
A
#
# COMPACT_ATOMS: atom_id res chain seq x y z
N MET A 1 -1.91 -0.67 10.43
CA MET A 1 -3.12 0.16 10.38
C MET A 1 -4.29 -0.73 10.00
N ILE A 2 -5.41 -0.65 10.69
CA ILE A 2 -6.62 -1.48 10.47
C ILE A 2 -7.76 -0.50 10.22
N SER A 3 -8.44 -0.61 9.08
CA SER A 3 -9.60 0.22 8.76
C SER A 3 -10.81 -0.25 9.57
N PRO A 4 -11.59 0.66 10.18
CA PRO A 4 -12.70 0.29 11.06
C PRO A 4 -13.93 -0.25 10.31
N TRP A 5 -14.22 0.25 9.09
CA TRP A 5 -15.33 -0.18 8.23
C TRP A 5 -14.95 -0.04 6.75
N PRO A 6 -15.73 -0.63 5.82
CA PRO A 6 -15.49 -0.51 4.38
C PRO A 6 -15.40 0.94 3.92
N PHE A 7 -14.43 1.22 3.06
CA PHE A 7 -14.20 2.53 2.42
C PHE A 7 -13.84 3.69 3.34
N ALA A 8 -13.65 3.42 4.65
CA ALA A 8 -13.27 4.44 5.61
C ALA A 8 -11.82 4.93 5.42
N GLN A 9 -10.93 4.08 4.93
CA GLN A 9 -9.52 4.38 4.83
C GLN A 9 -8.92 3.87 3.54
N TRP A 10 -8.44 4.79 2.71
CA TRP A 10 -7.81 4.49 1.43
C TRP A 10 -6.32 4.75 1.45
N GLY A 11 -5.56 3.85 0.87
CA GLY A 11 -4.15 4.08 0.57
C GLY A 11 -3.99 4.50 -0.88
N LEU A 12 -3.26 5.58 -1.14
CA LEU A 12 -2.90 6.03 -2.49
C LEU A 12 -1.42 5.79 -2.76
N ASP A 13 -1.11 5.40 -4.01
CA ASP A 13 0.26 5.28 -4.48
C ASP A 13 0.32 5.50 -6.00
N LEU A 14 1.53 5.74 -6.51
CA LEU A 14 1.80 5.91 -7.93
C LEU A 14 2.68 4.78 -8.46
N ILE A 15 2.30 4.28 -9.61
CA ILE A 15 3.07 3.28 -10.35
C ILE A 15 3.71 3.95 -11.57
N GLY A 16 4.99 3.73 -11.79
CA GLY A 16 5.69 4.20 -12.98
C GLY A 16 7.10 4.69 -12.73
N PRO A 17 7.81 5.12 -13.78
CA PRO A 17 7.35 5.10 -15.17
C PRO A 17 7.28 3.69 -15.76
N MET A 18 6.22 3.41 -16.52
CA MET A 18 6.01 2.20 -17.30
C MET A 18 6.31 2.46 -18.79
N PRO A 19 6.43 1.41 -19.64
CA PRO A 19 6.52 1.60 -21.09
C PRO A 19 5.41 2.50 -21.59
N ALA A 20 5.72 3.41 -22.51
CA ALA A 20 4.74 4.37 -23.03
C ALA A 20 3.57 3.65 -23.70
N GLY A 21 2.38 3.86 -23.17
CA GLY A 21 1.12 3.42 -23.75
C GLY A 21 0.53 4.45 -24.71
N LYS A 22 -0.62 4.12 -25.29
CA LYS A 22 -1.39 5.03 -26.14
C LYS A 22 -1.65 6.35 -25.42
N GLY A 23 -1.50 7.47 -26.09
CA GLY A 23 -1.64 8.80 -25.48
C GLY A 23 -0.46 9.21 -24.58
N LYS A 24 0.73 8.60 -24.76
CA LYS A 24 1.93 8.85 -23.95
C LYS A 24 1.77 8.53 -22.46
N VAL A 25 0.81 7.66 -22.11
CA VAL A 25 0.55 7.22 -20.74
C VAL A 25 1.72 6.39 -20.23
N ARG A 26 2.30 6.78 -19.08
CA ARG A 26 3.49 6.15 -18.48
C ARG A 26 3.33 5.86 -16.99
N TYR A 27 2.29 6.36 -16.36
CA TYR A 27 2.05 6.24 -14.93
C TYR A 27 0.67 5.70 -14.66
N ALA A 28 0.43 5.21 -13.47
CA ALA A 28 -0.91 4.92 -12.97
C ALA A 28 -1.01 5.37 -11.51
N ILE A 29 -2.13 5.97 -11.14
CA ILE A 29 -2.50 6.16 -9.75
C ILE A 29 -3.33 4.96 -9.30
N VAL A 30 -3.04 4.49 -8.10
CA VAL A 30 -3.71 3.35 -7.47
C VAL A 30 -4.28 3.77 -6.14
N ALA A 31 -5.55 3.46 -5.90
CA ALA A 31 -6.18 3.58 -4.60
C ALA A 31 -6.62 2.21 -4.11
N VAL A 32 -6.43 1.93 -2.82
CA VAL A 32 -6.82 0.66 -2.19
C VAL A 32 -7.56 0.93 -0.91
N ASP A 33 -8.79 0.42 -0.79
CA ASP A 33 -9.48 0.39 0.49
C ASP A 33 -8.84 -0.62 1.43
N TYR A 34 -8.49 -0.18 2.64
CA TYR A 34 -7.78 -1.02 3.60
C TYR A 34 -8.66 -2.08 4.25
N PHE A 35 -9.97 -1.94 4.20
CA PHE A 35 -10.91 -2.93 4.72
C PHE A 35 -11.19 -4.03 3.69
N THR A 36 -11.85 -3.69 2.60
CA THR A 36 -12.33 -4.63 1.57
C THR A 36 -11.24 -5.12 0.64
N LYS A 37 -10.09 -4.44 0.59
CA LYS A 37 -9.02 -4.59 -0.41
C LYS A 37 -9.45 -4.19 -1.81
N TRP A 38 -10.58 -3.49 -1.95
CA TRP A 38 -11.00 -2.93 -3.23
C TRP A 38 -9.93 -2.01 -3.80
N ALA A 39 -9.68 -2.13 -5.08
CA ALA A 39 -8.67 -1.32 -5.77
C ALA A 39 -9.28 -0.54 -6.93
N GLU A 40 -8.89 0.72 -7.04
CA GLU A 40 -9.12 1.59 -8.20
C GLU A 40 -7.79 1.97 -8.82
N VAL A 41 -7.74 2.01 -10.14
CA VAL A 41 -6.52 2.37 -10.89
C VAL A 41 -6.90 3.24 -12.08
N GLU A 42 -6.18 4.35 -12.26
CA GLU A 42 -6.32 5.21 -13.43
C GLU A 42 -4.96 5.44 -14.09
N PRO A 43 -4.83 5.15 -15.41
CA PRO A 43 -3.64 5.42 -16.18
C PRO A 43 -3.42 6.94 -16.38
N LEU A 44 -2.20 7.42 -16.22
CA LEU A 44 -1.82 8.83 -16.30
C LEU A 44 -0.66 9.05 -17.28
N ALA A 45 -0.78 10.05 -18.14
CA ALA A 45 0.34 10.49 -18.99
C ALA A 45 1.36 11.32 -18.19
N THR A 46 0.86 12.14 -17.25
CA THR A 46 1.66 12.99 -16.36
C THR A 46 1.09 12.96 -14.97
N ILE A 47 1.95 13.09 -13.98
CA ILE A 47 1.55 13.21 -12.57
C ILE A 47 1.41 14.71 -12.28
N THR A 48 0.19 15.16 -12.05
CA THR A 48 -0.11 16.53 -11.63
C THR A 48 -1.08 16.52 -10.46
N GLU A 49 -1.03 17.55 -9.63
CA GLU A 49 -1.92 17.70 -8.47
C GLU A 49 -3.40 17.61 -8.85
N GLY A 50 -3.81 18.31 -9.94
CA GLY A 50 -5.19 18.28 -10.40
C GLY A 50 -5.68 16.90 -10.81
N LYS A 51 -4.82 16.08 -11.43
CA LYS A 51 -5.20 14.69 -11.80
C LYS A 51 -5.37 13.80 -10.58
N ILE A 52 -4.58 14.02 -9.53
CA ILE A 52 -4.74 13.28 -8.27
C ILE A 52 -6.07 13.66 -7.60
N GLU A 53 -6.39 14.94 -7.54
CA GLU A 53 -7.68 15.41 -7.01
C GLU A 53 -8.86 14.87 -7.83
N ASP A 54 -8.79 14.95 -9.15
CA ASP A 54 -9.81 14.43 -10.07
C ASP A 54 -10.02 12.92 -9.87
N PHE A 55 -8.92 12.18 -9.71
CA PHE A 55 -8.98 10.74 -9.44
C PHE A 55 -9.68 10.45 -8.11
N VAL A 56 -9.26 11.11 -7.03
CA VAL A 56 -9.87 10.93 -5.70
C VAL A 56 -11.34 11.31 -5.73
N TRP A 57 -11.67 12.42 -6.39
CA TRP A 57 -13.06 12.84 -6.54
C TRP A 57 -13.90 11.80 -7.29
N LYS A 58 -13.49 11.42 -8.50
CA LYS A 58 -14.27 10.54 -9.40
C LYS A 58 -14.31 9.09 -8.94
N ASN A 59 -13.15 8.55 -8.53
CA ASN A 59 -13.01 7.12 -8.28
C ASN A 59 -13.23 6.73 -6.81
N ILE A 60 -13.15 7.69 -5.88
CA ILE A 60 -13.37 7.43 -4.45
C ILE A 60 -14.63 8.13 -3.97
N LEU A 61 -14.63 9.48 -3.91
CA LEU A 61 -15.73 10.21 -3.27
C LEU A 61 -17.07 9.99 -3.95
N CYS A 62 -17.12 10.11 -5.28
CA CYS A 62 -18.38 9.95 -6.04
C CYS A 62 -18.90 8.52 -6.06
N ARG A 63 -18.07 7.52 -5.74
CA ARG A 63 -18.45 6.10 -5.83
C ARG A 63 -18.70 5.45 -4.47
N PHE A 64 -17.91 5.81 -3.47
CA PHE A 64 -17.89 5.14 -2.17
C PHE A 64 -18.16 6.08 -1.00
N GLY A 65 -18.35 7.39 -1.27
CA GLY A 65 -18.51 8.41 -0.25
C GLY A 65 -17.19 8.98 0.25
N ILE A 66 -17.29 9.89 1.22
CA ILE A 66 -16.14 10.60 1.79
C ILE A 66 -15.44 9.68 2.80
N PRO A 67 -14.15 9.33 2.57
CA PRO A 67 -13.39 8.52 3.52
C PRO A 67 -13.01 9.33 4.77
N ASN A 68 -12.83 8.64 5.88
CA ASN A 68 -12.27 9.25 7.09
C ASN A 68 -10.79 9.61 6.92
N ALA A 69 -10.02 8.77 6.20
CA ALA A 69 -8.61 9.02 6.00
C ALA A 69 -8.09 8.56 4.64
N ILE A 70 -7.11 9.29 4.14
CA ILE A 70 -6.28 8.91 2.98
C ILE A 70 -4.84 8.78 3.45
N VAL A 71 -4.20 7.65 3.14
CA VAL A 71 -2.81 7.34 3.48
C VAL A 71 -1.97 7.36 2.21
N THR A 72 -0.90 8.14 2.20
CA THR A 72 0.02 8.26 1.05
C THR A 72 1.47 8.16 1.51
N ASP A 73 2.40 8.07 0.58
CA ASP A 73 3.80 8.37 0.85
C ASP A 73 4.03 9.90 1.00
N ASN A 74 5.26 10.28 1.40
CA ASN A 74 5.64 11.70 1.52
C ASN A 74 6.06 12.32 0.16
N GLY A 75 5.61 11.75 -0.95
CA GLY A 75 5.92 12.28 -2.28
C GLY A 75 5.31 13.66 -2.50
N ARG A 76 6.06 14.57 -3.16
CA ARG A 76 5.61 15.94 -3.44
C ARG A 76 4.27 16.01 -4.18
N GLN A 77 3.93 14.96 -4.92
CA GLN A 77 2.66 14.81 -5.63
C GLN A 77 1.45 14.71 -4.70
N PHE A 78 1.63 14.22 -3.47
CA PHE A 78 0.60 14.13 -2.44
C PHE A 78 0.80 15.17 -1.33
N ASP A 79 2.07 15.50 -1.01
CA ASP A 79 2.39 16.51 -0.01
C ASP A 79 2.54 17.89 -0.65
N ASN A 80 1.40 18.48 -1.02
CA ASN A 80 1.34 19.84 -1.56
C ASN A 80 0.12 20.59 -0.99
N LYS A 81 0.17 21.92 -1.08
CA LYS A 81 -0.86 22.79 -0.51
C LYS A 81 -2.25 22.54 -1.09
N LYS A 82 -2.33 22.26 -2.39
CA LYS A 82 -3.60 22.09 -3.10
C LYS A 82 -4.30 20.81 -2.65
N PHE A 83 -3.61 19.67 -2.63
CA PHE A 83 -4.18 18.40 -2.19
C PHE A 83 -4.53 18.41 -0.69
N ARG A 84 -3.72 19.07 0.15
CA ARG A 84 -4.05 19.29 1.56
C ARG A 84 -5.35 20.12 1.73
N LEU A 85 -5.54 21.18 0.94
CA LEU A 85 -6.78 21.97 0.95
C LEU A 85 -7.97 21.14 0.45
N PHE A 86 -7.79 20.33 -0.59
CA PHE A 86 -8.82 19.41 -1.07
C PHE A 86 -9.27 18.46 0.05
N CYS A 87 -8.34 17.77 0.71
CA CYS A 87 -8.66 16.89 1.82
C CYS A 87 -9.35 17.63 2.98
N SER A 88 -8.85 18.81 3.34
CA SER A 88 -9.45 19.64 4.39
C SER A 88 -10.89 20.08 4.07
N LYS A 89 -11.18 20.42 2.80
CA LYS A 89 -12.53 20.81 2.34
C LYS A 89 -13.56 19.71 2.61
N PHE A 90 -13.15 18.44 2.48
CA PHE A 90 -14.03 17.29 2.71
C PHE A 90 -13.83 16.63 4.08
N ASN A 91 -13.09 17.28 4.99
CA ASN A 91 -12.79 16.76 6.32
C ASN A 91 -12.11 15.37 6.29
N ILE A 92 -11.25 15.15 5.30
CA ILE A 92 -10.48 13.91 5.13
C ILE A 92 -9.14 14.05 5.85
N ASN A 93 -8.81 13.11 6.74
CA ASN A 93 -7.54 13.04 7.42
C ASN A 93 -6.44 12.55 6.45
N LEU A 94 -5.55 13.45 6.00
CA LEU A 94 -4.42 13.07 5.17
C LEU A 94 -3.27 12.59 6.05
N CYS A 95 -2.94 11.31 5.93
CA CYS A 95 -1.89 10.63 6.70
C CYS A 95 -0.71 10.29 5.79
N PHE A 96 0.51 10.64 6.21
CA PHE A 96 1.73 10.27 5.50
C PHE A 96 2.38 9.05 6.14
N ALA A 97 2.65 8.03 5.32
CA ALA A 97 3.43 6.88 5.75
C ALA A 97 4.88 7.30 5.97
N SER A 98 5.37 7.16 7.19
CA SER A 98 6.76 7.48 7.51
C SER A 98 7.71 6.54 6.76
N PRO A 99 8.80 7.05 6.16
CA PRO A 99 9.86 6.21 5.60
C PRO A 99 10.49 5.24 6.61
N ALA A 100 10.41 5.59 7.90
CA ALA A 100 10.91 4.75 9.00
C ALA A 100 9.95 3.60 9.36
N HIS A 101 8.67 3.69 8.98
CA HIS A 101 7.65 2.68 9.21
C HIS A 101 6.91 2.31 7.91
N PRO A 102 7.56 1.64 6.97
CA PRO A 102 6.98 1.27 5.67
C PRO A 102 5.76 0.33 5.80
N GLN A 103 5.56 -0.27 6.97
CA GLN A 103 4.42 -1.14 7.26
C GLN A 103 3.05 -0.42 7.10
N SER A 104 3.01 0.90 7.26
CA SER A 104 1.79 1.69 7.10
C SER A 104 1.28 1.68 5.65
N ASN A 105 2.19 1.67 4.67
CA ASN A 105 1.85 1.62 3.24
C ASN A 105 2.01 0.22 2.63
N GLY A 106 2.46 -0.76 3.41
CA GLY A 106 2.78 -2.12 2.93
C GLY A 106 1.60 -2.85 2.29
N GLN A 107 0.35 -2.48 2.61
CA GLN A 107 -0.83 -3.05 1.94
C GLN A 107 -0.94 -2.55 0.50
N VAL A 108 -0.80 -1.24 0.27
CA VAL A 108 -0.85 -0.65 -1.07
C VAL A 108 0.32 -1.14 -1.91
N GLU A 109 1.52 -1.22 -1.32
CA GLU A 109 2.71 -1.77 -2.00
C GLU A 109 2.52 -3.24 -2.40
N ALA A 110 1.92 -4.07 -1.54
CA ALA A 110 1.64 -5.47 -1.86
C ALA A 110 0.65 -5.60 -3.02
N ILE A 111 -0.40 -4.79 -3.02
CA ILE A 111 -1.40 -4.77 -4.09
C ILE A 111 -0.80 -4.20 -5.38
N ASN A 112 0.01 -3.15 -5.29
CA ASN A 112 0.74 -2.62 -6.43
C ASN A 112 1.67 -3.66 -7.08
N LYS A 113 2.32 -4.51 -6.28
CA LYS A 113 3.12 -5.63 -6.80
C LYS A 113 2.27 -6.62 -7.58
N ILE A 114 1.06 -6.94 -7.08
CA ILE A 114 0.13 -7.84 -7.78
C ILE A 114 -0.31 -7.20 -9.10
N ILE A 115 -0.79 -5.93 -9.07
CA ILE A 115 -1.23 -5.21 -10.25
C ILE A 115 -0.09 -5.09 -11.28
N LYS A 116 1.11 -4.67 -10.85
CA LYS A 116 2.30 -4.60 -11.71
C LYS A 116 2.64 -5.94 -12.34
N ARG A 117 2.59 -7.04 -11.57
CA ARG A 117 2.88 -8.38 -12.08
C ARG A 117 1.85 -8.82 -13.12
N THR A 118 0.57 -8.62 -12.86
CA THR A 118 -0.51 -8.99 -13.79
C THR A 118 -0.45 -8.14 -15.06
N LEU A 119 -0.23 -6.82 -14.93
CA LEU A 119 -0.02 -5.94 -16.08
C LEU A 119 1.22 -6.36 -16.89
N LYS A 120 2.33 -6.72 -16.24
CA LYS A 120 3.54 -7.18 -16.93
C LYS A 120 3.28 -8.44 -17.76
N THR A 121 2.57 -9.40 -17.23
CA THR A 121 2.20 -10.63 -17.96
C THR A 121 1.33 -10.32 -19.18
N SER A 122 0.48 -9.30 -19.12
CA SER A 122 -0.32 -8.82 -20.25
C SER A 122 0.52 -8.01 -21.26
N LEU A 123 1.52 -7.28 -20.78
CA LEU A 123 2.44 -6.47 -21.62
C LEU A 123 3.35 -7.32 -22.51
N ASP A 124 3.75 -8.52 -22.06
CA ASP A 124 4.56 -9.44 -22.87
C ASP A 124 3.82 -9.84 -24.16
N LYS A 125 2.48 -9.77 -24.16
CA LYS A 125 1.61 -10.05 -25.31
C LYS A 125 1.26 -8.83 -26.16
N ALA A 126 1.26 -7.61 -25.60
CA ALA A 126 0.82 -6.39 -26.28
C ALA A 126 1.60 -5.15 -25.81
N LYS A 127 2.77 -4.92 -26.44
CA LYS A 127 3.63 -3.76 -26.16
C LYS A 127 2.86 -2.45 -26.35
N GLY A 128 2.82 -1.59 -25.31
CA GLY A 128 2.22 -0.26 -25.37
C GLY A 128 0.71 -0.17 -25.10
N CYS A 129 0.00 -1.29 -24.96
CA CYS A 129 -1.45 -1.31 -24.72
C CYS A 129 -1.84 -1.55 -23.24
N TRP A 130 -0.88 -1.47 -22.30
CA TRP A 130 -1.15 -1.77 -20.89
C TRP A 130 -2.31 -0.94 -20.27
N PRO A 131 -2.57 0.34 -20.66
CA PRO A 131 -3.71 1.07 -20.11
C PRO A 131 -5.06 0.43 -20.42
N GLU A 132 -5.16 -0.23 -21.58
CA GLU A 132 -6.39 -0.90 -22.05
C GLU A 132 -6.66 -2.20 -21.28
N PHE A 133 -5.63 -2.81 -20.66
CA PHE A 133 -5.76 -4.01 -19.84
C PHE A 133 -6.09 -3.71 -18.37
N VAL A 134 -6.00 -2.47 -17.92
CA VAL A 134 -6.27 -2.09 -16.53
C VAL A 134 -7.66 -2.57 -16.06
N PRO A 135 -8.77 -2.41 -16.83
CA PRO A 135 -10.07 -2.91 -16.41
C PRO A 135 -10.10 -4.43 -16.18
N GLN A 136 -9.46 -5.20 -17.06
CA GLN A 136 -9.39 -6.67 -16.94
C GLN A 136 -8.57 -7.10 -15.73
N VAL A 137 -7.44 -6.41 -15.47
CA VAL A 137 -6.60 -6.67 -14.29
C VAL A 137 -7.36 -6.36 -13.00
N LEU A 138 -8.08 -5.24 -12.97
CA LEU A 138 -8.92 -4.87 -11.82
C LEU A 138 -10.06 -5.86 -11.62
N TRP A 139 -10.72 -6.30 -12.70
CA TRP A 139 -11.75 -7.33 -12.63
C TRP A 139 -11.22 -8.60 -11.99
N SER A 140 -10.14 -9.16 -12.54
CA SER A 140 -9.48 -10.35 -11.98
C SER A 140 -9.07 -10.14 -10.52
N TYR A 141 -8.53 -8.98 -10.19
CA TYR A 141 -8.13 -8.65 -8.83
C TYR A 141 -9.33 -8.62 -7.87
N ARG A 142 -10.42 -7.97 -8.25
CA ARG A 142 -11.61 -7.75 -7.42
C ARG A 142 -12.40 -9.03 -7.18
N THR A 143 -12.36 -9.97 -8.12
CA THR A 143 -13.09 -11.26 -8.08
C THR A 143 -12.23 -12.42 -7.59
N SER A 144 -10.98 -12.19 -7.18
CA SER A 144 -10.09 -13.22 -6.64
C SER A 144 -10.00 -13.15 -5.11
N TYR A 145 -10.02 -14.30 -4.44
CA TYR A 145 -9.86 -14.40 -3.00
C TYR A 145 -8.56 -13.79 -2.49
N ARG A 146 -8.63 -13.10 -1.37
CA ARG A 146 -7.48 -12.54 -0.65
C ARG A 146 -7.19 -13.38 0.59
N THR A 147 -5.98 -13.90 0.69
CA THR A 147 -5.55 -14.72 1.85
C THR A 147 -5.66 -13.97 3.18
N SER A 148 -5.56 -12.63 3.16
CA SER A 148 -5.67 -11.82 4.37
C SER A 148 -7.08 -11.69 4.92
N THR A 149 -8.11 -11.78 4.07
CA THR A 149 -9.51 -11.63 4.45
C THR A 149 -10.29 -12.94 4.35
N GLY A 150 -9.83 -13.86 3.48
CA GLY A 150 -10.55 -15.07 3.12
C GLY A 150 -11.79 -14.79 2.27
N GLU A 151 -11.87 -13.61 1.67
CA GLU A 151 -12.99 -13.14 0.85
C GLU A 151 -12.47 -12.43 -0.41
N THR A 152 -13.33 -12.26 -1.41
CA THR A 152 -13.01 -11.40 -2.56
C THR A 152 -13.26 -9.94 -2.20
N PRO A 153 -12.52 -8.99 -2.79
CA PRO A 153 -12.85 -7.56 -2.63
C PRO A 153 -14.28 -7.23 -3.10
N PHE A 154 -14.80 -7.97 -4.07
CA PHE A 154 -16.15 -7.78 -4.59
C PHE A 154 -17.21 -8.17 -3.56
N SER A 155 -17.09 -9.34 -2.92
CA SER A 155 -18.05 -9.79 -1.90
C SER A 155 -18.06 -8.86 -0.68
N LEU A 156 -16.88 -8.41 -0.23
CA LEU A 156 -16.79 -7.48 0.91
C LEU A 156 -17.36 -6.09 0.59
N ALA A 157 -17.30 -5.65 -0.69
CA ALA A 157 -17.86 -4.38 -1.12
C ALA A 157 -19.38 -4.44 -1.26
N PHE A 158 -19.89 -5.48 -1.94
CA PHE A 158 -21.30 -5.55 -2.39
C PHE A 158 -22.15 -6.59 -1.65
N GLY A 159 -21.57 -7.41 -0.79
CA GLY A 159 -22.28 -8.46 -0.05
C GLY A 159 -22.55 -9.75 -0.84
N THR A 160 -22.23 -9.78 -2.14
CA THR A 160 -22.40 -10.94 -3.01
C THR A 160 -21.19 -11.15 -3.92
N GLU A 161 -21.01 -12.36 -4.42
CA GLU A 161 -19.99 -12.64 -5.44
C GLU A 161 -20.40 -12.15 -6.83
N ALA A 162 -19.40 -11.69 -7.60
CA ALA A 162 -19.61 -11.32 -8.99
C ALA A 162 -19.93 -12.56 -9.84
N VAL A 163 -20.80 -12.40 -10.85
CA VAL A 163 -20.94 -13.38 -11.93
C VAL A 163 -19.72 -13.23 -12.85
N VAL A 164 -18.94 -14.28 -13.00
CA VAL A 164 -17.75 -14.27 -13.87
C VAL A 164 -18.09 -14.82 -15.25
N PRO A 165 -17.36 -14.40 -16.33
CA PRO A 165 -17.70 -14.79 -17.71
C PRO A 165 -17.81 -16.30 -17.95
N VAL A 166 -17.00 -17.10 -17.25
CA VAL A 166 -17.07 -18.57 -17.36
C VAL A 166 -18.41 -19.15 -16.89
N GLU A 167 -19.12 -18.48 -16.00
CA GLU A 167 -20.44 -18.88 -15.53
C GLU A 167 -21.53 -18.69 -16.61
N LEU A 168 -21.29 -17.84 -17.60
CA LEU A 168 -22.19 -17.65 -18.73
C LEU A 168 -22.04 -18.77 -19.76
N GLU A 169 -20.84 -19.34 -19.88
CA GLU A 169 -20.55 -20.45 -20.80
C GLU A 169 -20.85 -21.80 -20.17
N GLN A 170 -20.51 -21.95 -18.88
CA GLN A 170 -20.81 -23.13 -18.07
C GLN A 170 -21.80 -22.72 -17.00
N ALA A 171 -23.09 -22.82 -17.32
CA ALA A 171 -24.16 -22.36 -16.44
C ALA A 171 -24.03 -23.02 -15.05
N THR A 172 -23.63 -22.24 -14.05
CA THR A 172 -23.62 -22.65 -12.64
C THR A 172 -25.04 -22.84 -12.14
N PHE A 173 -25.20 -23.55 -11.03
CA PHE A 173 -26.50 -23.74 -10.38
C PHE A 173 -27.27 -22.43 -10.21
N ARG A 174 -26.56 -21.34 -9.85
CA ARG A 174 -27.09 -19.99 -9.68
C ARG A 174 -27.69 -19.42 -10.98
N VAL A 175 -27.00 -19.61 -12.09
CA VAL A 175 -27.45 -19.11 -13.40
C VAL A 175 -28.56 -19.97 -13.99
N GLN A 176 -28.48 -21.30 -13.83
CA GLN A 176 -29.49 -22.24 -14.31
C GLN A 176 -30.83 -22.11 -13.60
N ASN A 177 -30.79 -21.83 -12.29
CA ASN A 177 -31.97 -21.78 -11.43
C ASN A 177 -32.36 -20.34 -11.07
N TYR A 178 -32.07 -19.39 -11.98
CA TYR A 178 -32.43 -17.99 -11.75
C TYR A 178 -33.95 -17.82 -11.76
N ILE A 179 -34.52 -17.47 -10.61
CA ILE A 179 -35.91 -17.06 -10.43
C ILE A 179 -35.87 -15.69 -9.74
N GLN A 180 -36.44 -14.66 -10.36
CA GLN A 180 -36.40 -13.28 -9.87
C GLN A 180 -36.78 -13.17 -8.39
N SER A 181 -37.93 -13.73 -7.99
CA SER A 181 -38.42 -13.64 -6.61
C SER A 181 -37.55 -14.33 -5.60
N GLU A 182 -36.88 -15.43 -5.96
CA GLU A 182 -35.91 -16.10 -5.09
C GLU A 182 -34.59 -15.35 -5.03
N ASN A 183 -34.16 -14.79 -6.16
CA ASN A 183 -32.97 -13.93 -6.19
C ASN A 183 -33.15 -12.70 -5.30
N ASP A 184 -34.32 -12.04 -5.31
CA ASP A 184 -34.60 -10.86 -4.48
C ASP A 184 -34.58 -11.22 -3.00
N LYS A 185 -35.14 -12.37 -2.60
CA LYS A 185 -35.03 -12.89 -1.22
C LYS A 185 -33.58 -13.16 -0.83
N GLN A 186 -32.81 -13.79 -1.73
CA GLN A 186 -31.41 -14.11 -1.46
C GLN A 186 -30.54 -12.84 -1.35
N LEU A 187 -30.82 -11.82 -2.17
CA LEU A 187 -30.16 -10.53 -2.05
C LEU A 187 -30.45 -9.86 -0.71
N THR A 188 -31.70 -9.89 -0.26
CA THR A 188 -32.09 -9.37 1.07
C THR A 188 -31.35 -10.12 2.18
N LEU A 189 -31.33 -11.45 2.14
CA LEU A 189 -30.59 -12.26 3.10
C LEU A 189 -29.08 -11.95 3.09
N ASN A 190 -28.48 -11.80 1.91
CA ASN A 190 -27.07 -11.47 1.79
C ASN A 190 -26.77 -10.08 2.37
N LEU A 191 -27.68 -9.10 2.21
CA LEU A 191 -27.54 -7.78 2.83
C LEU A 191 -27.62 -7.87 4.37
N ASP A 192 -28.51 -8.69 4.90
CA ASP A 192 -28.63 -8.91 6.35
C ASP A 192 -27.36 -9.56 6.93
N LEU A 193 -26.74 -10.47 6.19
CA LEU A 193 -25.53 -11.19 6.59
C LEU A 193 -24.23 -10.45 6.27
N VAL A 194 -24.25 -9.37 5.50
CA VAL A 194 -23.04 -8.67 5.03
C VAL A 194 -22.15 -8.18 6.18
N GLU A 195 -22.77 -7.71 7.26
CA GLU A 195 -22.03 -7.24 8.44
C GLU A 195 -21.29 -8.40 9.13
N GLU A 196 -21.91 -9.58 9.23
CA GLU A 196 -21.26 -10.76 9.78
C GLU A 196 -20.08 -11.21 8.93
N HIS A 197 -20.24 -11.28 7.60
CA HIS A 197 -19.15 -11.60 6.67
C HIS A 197 -17.99 -10.60 6.78
N ARG A 198 -18.28 -9.32 6.88
CA ARG A 198 -17.29 -8.25 7.08
C ARG A 198 -16.56 -8.37 8.40
N ASN A 199 -17.27 -8.69 9.49
CA ASN A 199 -16.68 -8.91 10.80
C ASN A 199 -15.75 -10.12 10.81
N GLN A 200 -16.14 -11.23 10.19
CA GLN A 200 -15.30 -12.42 10.05
C GLN A 200 -14.03 -12.11 9.20
N ALA A 201 -14.18 -11.42 8.09
CA ALA A 201 -13.05 -10.98 7.25
C ALA A 201 -12.10 -10.04 8.00
N HIS A 202 -12.65 -9.15 8.82
CA HIS A 202 -11.88 -8.26 9.69
C HIS A 202 -11.04 -9.05 10.70
N LEU A 203 -11.65 -10.01 11.41
CA LEU A 203 -10.93 -10.88 12.36
C LEU A 203 -9.82 -11.69 11.68
N ARG A 204 -10.09 -12.26 10.50
CA ARG A 204 -9.07 -12.96 9.69
C ARG A 204 -7.92 -12.03 9.31
N ASN A 205 -8.22 -10.79 8.92
CA ASN A 205 -7.19 -9.80 8.56
C ASN A 205 -6.32 -9.40 9.78
N VAL A 206 -6.92 -9.24 10.96
CA VAL A 206 -6.20 -9.00 12.21
C VAL A 206 -5.27 -10.16 12.53
N ALA A 207 -5.80 -11.39 12.52
CA ALA A 207 -5.02 -12.60 12.78
C ALA A 207 -3.87 -12.80 11.76
N TYR A 208 -4.13 -12.52 10.48
CA TYR A 208 -3.12 -12.58 9.42
C TYR A 208 -1.99 -11.56 9.66
N LYS A 209 -2.33 -10.33 10.00
CA LYS A 209 -1.34 -9.29 10.33
C LYS A 209 -0.50 -9.66 11.56
N GLN A 210 -1.15 -10.17 12.61
CA GLN A 210 -0.45 -10.62 13.82
C GLN A 210 0.53 -11.75 13.49
N ARG A 211 0.10 -12.72 12.68
CA ARG A 211 0.98 -13.83 12.26
C ARG A 211 2.19 -13.34 11.47
N ILE A 212 1.99 -12.39 10.55
CA ILE A 212 3.08 -11.80 9.79
C ILE A 212 4.03 -11.01 10.71
N SER A 213 3.50 -10.19 11.63
CA SER A 213 4.31 -9.46 12.59
C SER A 213 5.17 -10.42 13.41
N ASN A 214 4.56 -11.44 14.01
CA ASN A 214 5.27 -12.45 14.79
C ASN A 214 6.36 -13.18 13.99
N TYR A 215 6.08 -13.48 12.71
CA TYR A 215 7.05 -14.12 11.82
C TYR A 215 8.25 -13.23 11.53
N TYR A 216 8.05 -11.92 11.32
CA TYR A 216 9.15 -10.98 11.14
C TYR A 216 9.87 -10.72 12.45
N ASP A 217 9.16 -10.48 13.54
CA ASP A 217 9.72 -10.18 14.84
C ASP A 217 10.59 -11.35 15.38
N SER A 218 10.18 -12.60 15.14
CA SER A 218 10.96 -13.79 15.51
C SER A 218 12.30 -13.92 14.74
N ARG A 219 12.41 -13.26 13.59
CA ARG A 219 13.64 -13.25 12.77
C ARG A 219 14.51 -12.02 13.00
N VAL A 220 13.98 -10.98 13.62
CA VAL A 220 14.74 -9.80 14.01
C VAL A 220 15.56 -10.14 15.24
N LYS A 221 16.86 -10.34 15.07
CA LYS A 221 17.79 -10.41 16.20
C LYS A 221 17.96 -8.99 16.73
N PRO A 222 17.58 -8.68 17.99
CA PRO A 222 17.80 -7.36 18.55
C PRO A 222 19.30 -7.09 18.53
N ARG A 223 19.70 -6.01 17.84
CA ARG A 223 21.08 -5.57 17.81
C ARG A 223 21.33 -4.73 19.06
N SER A 224 22.27 -5.14 19.87
CA SER A 224 22.75 -4.36 21.01
C SER A 224 24.22 -4.01 20.81
N PHE A 225 24.57 -2.78 21.05
CA PHE A 225 25.96 -2.30 21.01
C PHE A 225 26.37 -1.85 22.38
N LYS A 226 27.67 -2.00 22.68
CA LYS A 226 28.30 -1.52 23.90
C LYS A 226 29.01 -0.21 23.62
N ILE A 227 29.26 0.57 24.67
CA ILE A 227 30.14 1.75 24.60
C ILE A 227 31.53 1.28 24.19
N GLY A 228 32.10 1.94 23.19
CA GLY A 228 33.38 1.58 22.56
C GLY A 228 33.26 0.70 21.33
N ASP A 229 32.09 0.19 21.00
CA ASP A 229 31.87 -0.56 19.75
C ASP A 229 31.94 0.38 18.54
N TRP A 230 32.51 -0.14 17.45
CA TRP A 230 32.55 0.57 16.18
C TRP A 230 31.41 0.11 15.29
N VAL A 231 30.70 1.11 14.71
CA VAL A 231 29.49 0.85 13.90
C VAL A 231 29.47 1.66 12.61
N LEU A 232 28.80 1.10 11.60
CA LEU A 232 28.41 1.83 10.41
C LEU A 232 26.97 2.33 10.59
N LYS A 233 26.72 3.54 10.18
CA LYS A 233 25.41 4.19 10.16
C LYS A 233 24.78 4.03 8.79
N LYS A 234 23.49 3.65 8.71
CA LYS A 234 22.74 3.61 7.45
C LYS A 234 22.53 5.02 6.92
N ARG A 235 22.89 5.27 5.67
CA ARG A 235 22.59 6.55 5.00
C ARG A 235 21.09 6.64 4.72
N LEU A 236 20.44 7.66 5.27
CA LEU A 236 19.05 7.98 4.96
C LEU A 236 18.98 8.70 3.63
N LEU A 237 17.79 8.71 2.99
CA LEU A 237 17.59 9.38 1.71
C LEU A 237 17.92 10.88 1.75
N CYS A 238 17.74 11.52 2.91
CA CYS A 238 18.09 12.91 3.15
C CYS A 238 19.61 13.16 3.23
N ASP A 239 20.41 12.12 3.50
CA ASP A 239 21.88 12.21 3.59
C ASP A 239 22.55 12.00 2.23
N ARG A 240 21.77 11.68 1.17
CA ARG A 240 22.32 11.47 -0.18
C ARG A 240 22.49 12.79 -0.91
N VAL A 241 23.69 13.01 -1.41
CA VAL A 241 23.96 14.15 -2.30
C VAL A 241 23.34 13.89 -3.65
N PRO A 242 22.62 14.85 -4.27
CA PRO A 242 21.96 14.67 -5.58
C PRO A 242 22.86 14.19 -6.72
N SER A 243 24.18 14.38 -6.60
CA SER A 243 25.18 13.95 -7.57
C SER A 243 25.63 12.49 -7.41
N GLU A 244 25.26 11.81 -6.34
CA GLU A 244 25.63 10.41 -6.11
C GLU A 244 24.68 9.48 -6.87
N GLY A 245 25.23 8.67 -7.78
CA GLY A 245 24.48 7.70 -8.58
C GLY A 245 23.93 6.52 -7.75
N THR A 246 23.19 5.63 -8.41
CA THR A 246 22.55 4.42 -7.81
C THR A 246 23.52 3.45 -7.14
N LEU A 247 24.83 3.57 -7.35
CA LEU A 247 25.88 2.75 -6.75
C LEU A 247 26.51 3.37 -5.50
N SER A 248 25.97 4.49 -4.98
CA SER A 248 26.49 5.09 -3.76
C SER A 248 26.36 4.15 -2.55
N PRO A 249 27.33 4.17 -1.61
CA PRO A 249 27.32 3.28 -0.45
C PRO A 249 26.08 3.53 0.41
N ASN A 250 25.45 2.46 0.87
CA ASN A 250 24.27 2.53 1.74
C ASN A 250 24.64 2.76 3.21
N TRP A 251 25.92 2.67 3.57
CA TRP A 251 26.43 2.76 4.92
C TRP A 251 27.52 3.83 4.98
N ASP A 252 27.56 4.54 6.08
CA ASP A 252 28.50 5.62 6.39
C ASP A 252 29.23 5.33 7.70
N GLY A 253 30.48 5.75 7.85
CA GLY A 253 31.29 5.52 9.03
C GLY A 253 32.71 5.03 8.72
N PRO A 254 33.46 4.53 9.69
CA PRO A 254 32.98 4.03 10.99
C PRO A 254 32.76 5.11 12.08
N TYR A 255 31.83 4.83 12.97
CA TYR A 255 31.51 5.65 14.14
C TYR A 255 31.72 4.84 15.41
N GLU A 256 32.16 5.49 16.51
CA GLU A 256 32.28 4.89 17.83
C GLU A 256 30.99 5.13 18.63
N VAL A 257 30.49 4.12 19.31
CA VAL A 257 29.38 4.24 20.26
C VAL A 257 29.92 4.84 21.58
N ILE A 258 29.53 6.06 21.91
CA ILE A 258 29.97 6.77 23.11
C ILE A 258 28.95 6.82 24.23
N GLY A 259 27.69 6.48 23.95
CA GLY A 259 26.61 6.50 24.94
C GLY A 259 25.36 5.75 24.51
N ILE A 260 24.58 5.36 25.51
CA ILE A 260 23.27 4.69 25.31
C ILE A 260 22.23 5.62 25.92
N SER A 261 21.41 6.26 25.04
CA SER A 261 20.36 7.20 25.47
C SER A 261 19.13 6.48 26.00
N ARG A 262 18.77 5.36 25.37
CA ARG A 262 17.69 4.41 25.74
C ARG A 262 18.06 3.03 25.21
N PRO A 263 17.47 1.94 25.70
CA PRO A 263 17.64 0.62 25.09
C PRO A 263 17.38 0.68 23.58
N GLY A 264 18.38 0.31 22.76
CA GLY A 264 18.31 0.38 21.31
C GLY A 264 18.60 1.75 20.66
N SER A 265 19.00 2.77 21.44
CA SER A 265 19.32 4.12 20.95
C SER A 265 20.71 4.56 21.42
N TYR A 266 21.59 4.91 20.48
CA TYR A 266 23.03 5.08 20.69
C TYR A 266 23.52 6.44 20.23
N THR A 267 24.37 7.07 21.04
CA THR A 267 25.09 8.29 20.68
C THR A 267 26.39 7.91 20.00
N LEU A 268 26.64 8.51 18.83
CA LEU A 268 27.78 8.16 17.99
C LEU A 268 28.79 9.31 17.88
N ARG A 269 30.07 8.94 17.77
CA ARG A 269 31.19 9.85 17.51
C ARG A 269 31.95 9.41 16.26
N SER A 270 32.20 10.36 15.35
CA SER A 270 33.03 10.13 14.16
C SER A 270 34.49 9.90 14.53
N SER A 271 35.27 9.29 13.63
CA SER A 271 36.73 9.17 13.72
C SER A 271 37.43 10.50 13.94
N ASP A 272 36.85 11.60 13.44
CA ASP A 272 37.35 12.97 13.58
C ASP A 272 37.03 13.59 14.96
N GLY A 273 36.47 12.81 15.89
CA GLY A 273 36.13 13.26 17.25
C GLY A 273 34.80 14.03 17.37
N LYS A 274 34.06 14.25 16.26
CA LYS A 274 32.80 14.98 16.28
C LYS A 274 31.65 14.07 16.70
N THR A 275 30.92 14.46 17.75
CA THR A 275 29.70 13.76 18.17
C THR A 275 28.53 14.11 17.26
N LEU A 276 27.73 13.11 16.85
CA LEU A 276 26.51 13.32 16.09
C LEU A 276 25.44 13.94 17.00
N GLY A 277 24.68 14.92 16.45
CA GLY A 277 23.73 15.73 17.21
C GLY A 277 22.48 14.99 17.72
N HIS A 278 22.21 13.77 17.22
CA HIS A 278 21.05 12.97 17.64
C HIS A 278 21.45 11.52 17.89
N PRO A 279 20.78 10.83 18.85
CA PRO A 279 20.99 9.41 19.05
C PRO A 279 20.41 8.61 17.87
N TRP A 280 21.06 7.48 17.57
CA TRP A 280 20.73 6.59 16.45
C TRP A 280 20.11 5.28 16.93
N ASN A 281 19.05 4.82 16.26
CA ASN A 281 18.42 3.54 16.57
C ASN A 281 19.31 2.38 16.09
N ALA A 282 19.35 1.29 16.86
CA ALA A 282 20.04 0.04 16.54
C ALA A 282 19.73 -0.50 15.13
N ASP A 283 18.51 -0.31 14.64
CA ASP A 283 18.06 -0.76 13.31
C ASP A 283 18.83 -0.08 12.16
N HIS A 284 19.35 1.11 12.44
CA HIS A 284 20.15 1.89 11.48
C HIS A 284 21.65 1.72 11.67
N LEU A 285 22.08 0.82 12.55
CA LEU A 285 23.48 0.58 12.86
C LEU A 285 23.89 -0.86 12.50
N LYS A 286 25.15 -1.03 12.11
CA LYS A 286 25.77 -2.32 11.82
C LYS A 286 27.17 -2.34 12.43
N TYR A 287 27.56 -3.47 13.01
CA TYR A 287 28.94 -3.63 13.50
C TYR A 287 29.97 -3.34 12.41
N TYR A 288 30.99 -2.61 12.76
CA TYR A 288 32.21 -2.45 12.00
C TYR A 288 33.32 -3.20 12.71
N TYR A 289 33.87 -4.18 12.05
CA TYR A 289 35.02 -4.95 12.55
C TYR A 289 36.26 -4.31 11.97
N LYS A 290 37.16 -3.84 12.87
CA LYS A 290 38.50 -3.38 12.50
C LYS A 290 39.40 -4.53 12.10
#